data_3237d05f9d582ade107ea6653cacee7b
#
_entry.id   3237d05f9d582ade107ea6653cacee7b
#
_cell.length_a   1.000
_cell.length_b   1.000
_cell.length_c   1.000
_cell.angle_alpha   90.00
_cell.angle_beta   90.00
_cell.angle_gamma   90.00
#
_symmetry.space_group_name_H-M   'P 1'
#
loop_
_entity.id
_entity.type
_entity.pdbx_description
1 polymer ?
#
loop_
_entity_poly.entity_id
_entity_poly.type
_entity_poly.pdbx_seq_one_letter_code
_entity_poly.pdbx_strand_id
1 'polypeptide(L)'
;MVWMKKAYGKSPGFHNYTNEDMKRVQWCLDRKIKIAVIPNGTDWQVEITIDKSVNLDSNIYRAKEAYKKMYEYYKYYYDKHNK
;
A
#
# COMPACT_ATOMS: atom_id res chain seq x y z
N MET A 1 10.80 -13.42 0.61
CA MET A 1 10.11 -13.45 0.18
C MET A 1 9.85 -13.91 -0.77
N VAL A 2 9.69 -14.10 -1.02
CA VAL A 2 9.44 -14.44 -1.78
C VAL A 2 8.42 -14.51 -2.12
N TRP A 3 7.93 -14.31 -1.91
CA TRP A 3 6.76 -14.37 -2.13
C TRP A 3 6.30 -14.24 -3.44
N MET A 4 6.28 -14.44 -3.71
CA MET A 4 5.92 -14.59 -4.61
C MET A 4 6.04 -14.48 -5.53
N LYS A 5 6.15 -14.64 -5.75
CA LYS A 5 6.34 -14.46 -6.58
C LYS A 5 5.88 -14.85 -7.54
N LYS A 6 5.68 -15.39 -7.82
CA LYS A 6 5.39 -15.78 -8.86
C LYS A 6 4.05 -15.94 -9.19
N ALA A 7 3.34 -16.61 -8.76
CA ALA A 7 1.93 -16.76 -8.99
C ALA A 7 1.18 -15.51 -8.69
N TYR A 8 1.65 -14.78 -7.74
CA TYR A 8 0.92 -13.62 -7.29
C TYR A 8 0.99 -12.43 -8.20
N GLY A 9 2.09 -12.28 -8.88
CA GLY A 9 2.29 -11.13 -9.73
C GLY A 9 1.35 -11.06 -10.89
N LYS A 10 0.61 -12.13 -11.12
CA LYS A 10 -0.28 -12.20 -12.26
C LYS A 10 -1.74 -12.02 -11.91
N SER A 11 -2.05 -11.68 -10.70
CA SER A 11 -3.45 -11.53 -10.32
C SER A 11 -4.11 -10.44 -11.14
N PRO A 12 -5.12 -10.80 -11.93
CA PRO A 12 -5.83 -9.81 -12.73
C PRO A 12 -6.54 -8.83 -11.83
N GLY A 13 -6.53 -7.58 -12.20
CA GLY A 13 -7.24 -6.57 -11.45
C GLY A 13 -6.46 -5.92 -10.34
N PHE A 14 -5.31 -6.45 -10.02
CA PHE A 14 -4.48 -5.83 -8.99
C PHE A 14 -3.40 -4.97 -9.64
N HIS A 15 -2.98 -3.97 -8.88
CA HIS A 15 -1.92 -3.08 -9.33
C HIS A 15 -0.62 -3.86 -9.49
N ASN A 16 0.04 -3.68 -10.61
CA ASN A 16 1.35 -4.28 -10.84
C ASN A 16 2.40 -3.29 -10.36
N TYR A 17 2.99 -3.58 -9.22
CA TYR A 17 3.97 -2.68 -8.66
C TYR A 17 5.31 -2.82 -9.37
N THR A 18 6.05 -1.73 -9.37
CA THR A 18 7.35 -1.64 -10.02
C THR A 18 8.46 -1.69 -8.97
N ASN A 19 9.70 -1.73 -9.43
CA ASN A 19 10.84 -1.63 -8.52
C ASN A 19 10.83 -0.31 -7.76
N GLU A 20 10.36 0.75 -8.40
CA GLU A 20 10.25 2.05 -7.74
C GLU A 20 9.22 2.00 -6.62
N ASP A 21 8.11 1.32 -6.85
CA ASP A 21 7.10 1.17 -5.81
C ASP A 21 7.67 0.42 -4.61
N MET A 22 8.39 -0.66 -4.86
CA MET A 22 8.97 -1.45 -3.78
C MET A 22 10.00 -0.65 -2.99
N LYS A 23 10.76 0.18 -3.67
CA LYS A 23 11.73 1.04 -3.03
C LYS A 23 11.04 2.02 -2.08
N ARG A 24 9.94 2.60 -2.54
CA ARG A 24 9.17 3.53 -1.71
C ARG A 24 8.56 2.83 -0.50
N VAL A 25 8.04 1.63 -0.72
CA VAL A 25 7.46 0.84 0.37
C VAL A 25 8.52 0.54 1.42
N GLN A 26 9.68 0.06 0.99
CA GLN A 26 10.75 -0.28 1.92
C GLN A 26 11.21 0.94 2.70
N TRP A 27 11.36 2.07 2.01
CA TRP A 27 11.75 3.30 2.66
C TRP A 27 10.76 3.68 3.77
N CYS A 28 9.47 3.56 3.47
CA CYS A 28 8.42 3.90 4.43
C CYS A 28 8.41 2.94 5.61
N LEU A 29 8.51 1.65 5.35
CA LEU A 29 8.51 0.65 6.41
C LEU A 29 9.69 0.84 7.35
N ASP A 30 10.84 1.20 6.82
CA ASP A 30 12.02 1.47 7.64
C ASP A 30 11.80 2.64 8.58
N ARG A 31 10.85 3.50 8.27
CA ARG A 31 10.55 4.67 9.08
C ARG A 31 9.22 4.54 9.82
N LYS A 32 8.75 3.31 9.95
CA LYS A 32 7.53 3.00 10.69
C LYS A 32 6.28 3.61 10.08
N ILE A 33 6.28 3.74 8.76
CA ILE A 33 5.11 4.16 7.99
C ILE A 33 4.60 2.94 7.27
N LYS A 34 3.44 2.45 7.64
CA LYS A 34 2.87 1.24 7.07
C LYS A 34 1.48 1.54 6.52
N ILE A 35 1.27 1.20 5.27
CA ILE A 35 -0.02 1.38 4.63
C ILE A 35 -0.55 -0.02 4.31
N ALA A 36 -1.74 -0.32 4.77
CA ALA A 36 -2.31 -1.66 4.60
C ALA A 36 -3.70 -1.57 4.00
N VAL A 37 -4.05 -2.62 3.27
CA VAL A 37 -5.40 -2.76 2.73
C VAL A 37 -6.13 -3.75 3.61
N ILE A 38 -7.23 -3.32 4.20
CA ILE A 38 -7.99 -4.16 5.12
C ILE A 38 -9.41 -4.35 4.59
N PRO A 39 -10.03 -5.49 4.88
CA PRO A 39 -11.38 -5.73 4.40
C PRO A 39 -12.41 -4.89 5.16
N ASN A 40 -13.45 -4.51 4.44
CA ASN A 40 -14.58 -3.80 5.01
C ASN A 40 -15.83 -4.31 4.30
N GLY A 41 -16.43 -5.37 4.85
CA GLY A 41 -17.55 -6.02 4.18
C GLY A 41 -17.09 -6.67 2.90
N THR A 42 -17.73 -6.32 1.79
CA THR A 42 -17.35 -6.84 0.49
C THR A 42 -16.30 -5.95 -0.19
N ASP A 43 -15.98 -4.84 0.42
CA ASP A 43 -15.03 -3.90 -0.14
C ASP A 43 -13.80 -3.78 0.75
N TRP A 44 -13.00 -2.75 0.53
CA TRP A 44 -11.70 -2.63 1.17
C TRP A 44 -11.47 -1.20 1.63
N GLN A 45 -10.65 -1.07 2.64
CA GLN A 45 -10.31 0.22 3.20
C GLN A 45 -8.81 0.28 3.38
N VAL A 46 -8.25 1.48 3.36
CA VAL A 46 -6.80 1.66 3.50
C VAL A 46 -6.50 2.16 4.90
N GLU A 47 -5.59 1.47 5.57
CA GLU A 47 -5.18 1.82 6.93
C GLU A 47 -3.77 2.38 6.89
N ILE A 48 -3.58 3.50 7.55
CA ILE A 48 -2.31 4.21 7.58
C ILE A 48 -1.79 4.20 9.01
N THR A 49 -0.66 3.55 9.22
CA THR A 49 -0.04 3.50 10.54
C THR A 49 1.29 4.23 10.48
N ILE A 50 1.44 5.25 11.30
CA ILE A 50 2.68 6.00 11.40
C ILE A 50 3.13 5.90 12.85
N ASP A 51 4.22 5.18 13.08
CA ASP A 51 4.71 4.85 14.40
C ASP A 51 3.61 4.10 15.17
N LYS A 52 2.98 4.72 16.13
CA LYS A 52 1.90 4.09 16.90
C LYS A 52 0.52 4.65 16.60
N SER A 53 0.45 5.59 15.67
CA SER A 53 -0.83 6.20 15.30
C SER A 53 -1.45 5.45 14.13
N VAL A 54 -2.69 5.04 14.30
CA VAL A 54 -3.43 4.30 13.28
C VAL A 54 -4.60 5.14 12.80
N ASN A 55 -4.65 5.38 11.51
CA ASN A 55 -5.73 6.12 10.90
C ASN A 55 -6.28 5.35 9.71
N LEU A 56 -7.56 5.55 9.42
CA LEU A 56 -8.19 4.94 8.27
C LEU A 56 -8.51 6.02 7.24
N ASP A 57 -8.24 5.71 5.98
CA ASP A 57 -8.76 6.53 4.90
C ASP A 57 -10.27 6.38 4.96
N SER A 58 -11.00 7.48 4.91
CA SER A 58 -12.45 7.45 5.06
C SER A 58 -13.18 6.86 3.86
N ASN A 59 -12.49 6.68 2.76
CA ASN A 59 -13.09 6.14 1.54
C ASN A 59 -13.09 4.62 1.55
N ILE A 60 -14.03 4.05 0.81
CA ILE A 60 -14.14 2.61 0.64
C ILE A 60 -13.77 2.31 -0.81
N TYR A 61 -12.97 1.30 -1.01
CA TYR A 61 -12.42 0.98 -2.32
C TYR A 61 -12.71 -0.44 -2.72
N ARG A 62 -12.73 -0.71 -4.01
CA ARG A 62 -12.68 -2.07 -4.51
C ARG A 62 -11.24 -2.54 -4.39
N ALA A 63 -11.04 -3.85 -4.41
CA ALA A 63 -9.71 -4.43 -4.16
C ALA A 63 -8.64 -3.80 -5.03
N LYS A 64 -8.89 -3.72 -6.32
CA LYS A 64 -7.94 -3.16 -7.27
C LYS A 64 -7.58 -1.72 -6.92
N GLU A 65 -8.57 -0.94 -6.61
CA GLU A 65 -8.37 0.47 -6.30
C GLU A 65 -7.74 0.67 -4.94
N ALA A 66 -8.04 -0.21 -4.01
CA ALA A 66 -7.44 -0.13 -2.68
C ALA A 66 -5.93 -0.34 -2.74
N TYR A 67 -5.48 -1.32 -3.51
CA TYR A 67 -4.05 -1.55 -3.66
C TYR A 67 -3.37 -0.41 -4.40
N LYS A 68 -4.03 0.13 -5.41
CA LYS A 68 -3.50 1.30 -6.09
C LYS A 68 -3.35 2.47 -5.13
N LYS A 69 -4.36 2.67 -4.29
CA LYS A 69 -4.31 3.76 -3.30
C LYS A 69 -3.22 3.53 -2.28
N MET A 70 -3.00 2.30 -1.88
CA MET A 70 -1.92 1.96 -0.97
C MET A 70 -0.56 2.43 -1.52
N TYR A 71 -0.29 2.14 -2.78
CA TYR A 71 0.97 2.55 -3.39
C TYR A 71 1.05 4.06 -3.56
N GLU A 72 -0.09 4.71 -3.79
CA GLU A 72 -0.12 6.18 -3.86
C GLU A 72 0.24 6.81 -2.51
N TYR A 73 -0.22 6.21 -1.42
CA TYR A 73 0.15 6.69 -0.09
C TYR A 73 1.63 6.50 0.18
N TYR A 74 2.18 5.36 -0.19
CA TYR A 74 3.62 5.13 -0.02
C TYR A 74 4.42 6.16 -0.82
N LYS A 75 4.00 6.43 -2.05
CA LYS A 75 4.65 7.43 -2.86
C LYS A 75 4.53 8.81 -2.23
N TYR A 76 3.36 9.13 -1.72
CA TYR A 76 3.12 10.43 -1.08
C TYR A 76 4.08 10.66 0.07
N TYR A 77 4.20 9.70 0.97
CA TYR A 77 5.07 9.87 2.14
C TYR A 77 6.54 9.86 1.75
N TYR A 78 6.89 9.04 0.78
CA TYR A 78 8.26 9.02 0.27
C TYR A 78 8.64 10.38 -0.32
N ASP A 79 7.79 10.90 -1.21
CA ASP A 79 8.07 12.17 -1.88
C ASP A 79 8.09 13.33 -0.89
N LYS A 80 7.20 13.29 0.09
CA LYS A 80 7.11 14.34 1.09
C LYS A 80 8.42 14.49 1.87
N HIS A 81 9.09 13.39 2.13
CA HIS A 81 10.30 13.40 2.94
C HIS A 81 11.59 13.43 2.12
N ASN A 82 11.49 13.23 0.82
CA ASN A 82 12.68 13.17 -0.05
C ASN A 82 12.68 14.27 -1.11
N LYS A 83 12.14 15.37 -0.79
CA LYS A 83 12.16 16.50 -1.73
C LYS A 83 13.48 17.17 -1.81
#